data_afd27b482303f1ddf5605cc50ef68908
#
_entry.id   afd27b482303f1ddf5605cc50ef68908
#
_cell.length_a   1.000
_cell.length_b   1.000
_cell.length_c   1.000
_cell.angle_alpha   90.00
_cell.angle_beta   90.00
_cell.angle_gamma   90.00
#
_symmetry.space_group_name_H-M   'P 1'
#
loop_
_entity.id
_entity.type
_entity.pdbx_description
1 polymer ?
#
loop_
_entity_poly.entity_id
_entity_poly.type
_entity_poly.pdbx_seq_one_letter_code
_entity_poly.pdbx_strand_id
1 'polypeptide(L)'
;MSWLKIILIAIPVLAVSVYFGLPRALNLLGLHPHYEIPEFDLAGKRALIITTSQDTLGDTGKATGVFPSEMTVPYYAFLDAGMEVDIASIGGGEIPIEPRTWGWPLATPADYRFKEDTIAMAKLTSSIPISEVDIARYDAIFLSGGWGAAYDFAQSEELAALVTAANADGDVIGSVCHGALGLVNAMDTDGTPLIEGRTVTGVTDAQIDQLGISITPKHPESELRAANANFESGTAFRDIFATHVSVDGNLVTGQNQNSGAEAAHRMLEILAE
;
A
#
# COMPACT_ATOMS: atom_id res chain seq x y z
N MET A 1 -40.32 19.40 -28.45
CA MET A 1 -38.96 18.88 -28.67
C MET A 1 -39.12 17.38 -28.85
N SER A 2 -38.58 16.75 -29.93
CA SER A 2 -38.77 15.32 -30.15
C SER A 2 -38.04 14.50 -29.08
N TRP A 3 -38.60 13.38 -28.67
CA TRP A 3 -38.00 12.44 -27.68
C TRP A 3 -36.54 12.11 -28.02
N LEU A 4 -36.22 12.03 -29.31
CA LEU A 4 -34.86 11.79 -29.79
C LEU A 4 -33.88 12.90 -29.39
N LYS A 5 -34.31 14.19 -29.44
CA LYS A 5 -33.50 15.34 -29.03
C LYS A 5 -33.28 15.35 -27.51
N ILE A 6 -34.26 14.91 -26.72
CA ILE A 6 -34.14 14.79 -25.28
C ILE A 6 -33.11 13.71 -24.91
N ILE A 7 -33.17 12.55 -25.56
CA ILE A 7 -32.22 11.44 -25.33
C ILE A 7 -30.80 11.85 -25.73
N LEU A 8 -30.63 12.52 -26.88
CA LEU A 8 -29.33 12.97 -27.37
C LEU A 8 -28.64 13.99 -26.44
N ILE A 9 -29.40 14.74 -25.65
CA ILE A 9 -28.86 15.69 -24.65
C ILE A 9 -28.69 14.99 -23.28
N ALA A 10 -29.66 14.17 -22.87
CA ALA A 10 -29.66 13.55 -21.55
C ALA A 10 -28.52 12.55 -21.36
N ILE A 11 -28.16 11.76 -22.36
CA ILE A 11 -27.08 10.76 -22.27
C ILE A 11 -25.71 11.43 -22.03
N PRO A 12 -25.28 12.45 -22.81
CA PRO A 12 -24.02 13.14 -22.55
C PRO A 12 -24.00 13.84 -21.17
N VAL A 13 -25.12 14.49 -20.79
CA VAL A 13 -25.21 15.15 -19.46
C VAL A 13 -25.07 14.13 -18.35
N LEU A 14 -25.74 12.97 -18.45
CA LEU A 14 -25.62 11.90 -17.46
C LEU A 14 -24.18 11.36 -17.41
N ALA A 15 -23.56 11.13 -18.58
CA ALA A 15 -22.19 10.63 -18.65
C ALA A 15 -21.19 11.60 -17.99
N VAL A 16 -21.33 12.91 -18.25
CA VAL A 16 -20.52 13.95 -17.61
C VAL A 16 -20.77 13.99 -16.09
N SER A 17 -22.04 13.91 -15.68
CA SER A 17 -22.40 13.90 -14.27
C SER A 17 -21.83 12.70 -13.53
N VAL A 18 -21.87 11.51 -14.13
CA VAL A 18 -21.26 10.28 -13.58
C VAL A 18 -19.75 10.41 -13.56
N TYR A 19 -19.13 10.89 -14.64
CA TYR A 19 -17.68 11.02 -14.74
C TYR A 19 -17.09 11.91 -13.62
N PHE A 20 -17.70 13.06 -13.34
CA PHE A 20 -17.23 13.97 -12.30
C PHE A 20 -17.84 13.70 -10.92
N GLY A 21 -19.04 13.13 -10.86
CA GLY A 21 -19.78 12.91 -9.62
C GLY A 21 -19.38 11.63 -8.89
N LEU A 22 -19.08 10.55 -9.61
CA LEU A 22 -18.79 9.25 -8.98
C LEU A 22 -17.54 9.27 -8.10
N PRO A 23 -16.37 9.79 -8.52
CA PRO A 23 -15.21 9.86 -7.62
C PRO A 23 -15.49 10.69 -6.36
N ARG A 24 -16.19 11.83 -6.51
CA ARG A 24 -16.58 12.66 -5.36
C ARG A 24 -17.51 11.95 -4.40
N ALA A 25 -18.49 11.21 -4.93
CA ALA A 25 -19.39 10.41 -4.10
C ALA A 25 -18.63 9.31 -3.34
N LEU A 26 -17.69 8.64 -4.00
CA LEU A 26 -16.85 7.62 -3.36
C LEU A 26 -15.97 8.23 -2.24
N ASN A 27 -15.37 9.40 -2.47
CA ASN A 27 -14.60 10.09 -1.43
C ASN A 27 -15.50 10.50 -0.24
N LEU A 28 -16.72 11.00 -0.49
CA LEU A 28 -17.67 11.32 0.58
C LEU A 28 -18.12 10.09 1.37
N LEU A 29 -18.07 8.91 0.76
CA LEU A 29 -18.34 7.64 1.41
C LEU A 29 -17.11 7.08 2.15
N GLY A 30 -15.94 7.72 2.03
CA GLY A 30 -14.73 7.36 2.75
C GLY A 30 -13.66 6.64 1.91
N LEU A 31 -13.80 6.57 0.58
CA LEU A 31 -12.74 6.06 -0.28
C LEU A 31 -11.68 7.15 -0.47
N HIS A 32 -10.40 6.82 -0.18
CA HIS A 32 -9.27 7.76 -0.23
C HIS A 32 -9.59 9.08 0.48
N PRO A 33 -9.84 9.04 1.80
CA PRO A 33 -10.16 10.24 2.56
C PRO A 33 -9.04 11.27 2.40
N HIS A 34 -9.41 12.54 2.34
CA HIS A 34 -8.43 13.60 2.29
C HIS A 34 -7.61 13.60 3.59
N TYR A 35 -6.30 13.51 3.45
CA TYR A 35 -5.35 13.54 4.54
C TYR A 35 -4.23 14.53 4.20
N GLU A 36 -4.02 15.53 5.04
CA GLU A 36 -2.96 16.52 4.86
C GLU A 36 -1.72 16.06 5.63
N ILE A 37 -0.63 15.85 4.91
CA ILE A 37 0.69 15.58 5.50
C ILE A 37 1.36 16.94 5.69
N PRO A 38 1.82 17.31 6.91
CA PRO A 38 2.60 18.52 7.14
C PRO A 38 3.90 18.50 6.32
N GLU A 39 4.50 19.68 6.15
CA GLU A 39 5.81 19.80 5.52
C GLU A 39 6.89 19.20 6.43
N PHE A 40 7.76 18.38 5.85
CA PHE A 40 8.95 17.82 6.49
C PHE A 40 10.18 18.19 5.65
N ASP A 41 11.35 18.30 6.30
CA ASP A 41 12.65 18.41 5.64
C ASP A 41 13.53 17.25 6.11
N LEU A 42 13.54 16.18 5.31
CA LEU A 42 14.31 14.96 5.55
C LEU A 42 15.36 14.75 4.45
N ALA A 43 15.92 15.86 3.93
CA ALA A 43 16.98 15.81 2.96
C ALA A 43 18.19 14.98 3.45
N GLY A 44 18.64 14.06 2.61
CA GLY A 44 19.73 13.12 2.93
C GLY A 44 19.25 11.79 3.50
N LYS A 45 17.98 11.64 3.87
CA LYS A 45 17.38 10.35 4.22
C LYS A 45 16.88 9.61 2.97
N ARG A 46 16.78 8.29 3.07
CA ARG A 46 16.38 7.41 1.97
C ARG A 46 15.24 6.48 2.41
N ALA A 47 14.25 6.33 1.53
CA ALA A 47 13.16 5.38 1.70
C ALA A 47 13.16 4.33 0.58
N LEU A 48 12.77 3.10 0.92
CA LEU A 48 12.56 2.02 -0.02
C LEU A 48 11.08 1.61 0.01
N ILE A 49 10.42 1.72 -1.13
CA ILE A 49 9.09 1.14 -1.33
C ILE A 49 9.26 -0.30 -1.85
N ILE A 50 8.60 -1.26 -1.20
CA ILE A 50 8.66 -2.68 -1.58
C ILE A 50 7.30 -3.13 -2.07
N THR A 51 7.27 -3.77 -3.23
CA THR A 51 6.05 -4.24 -3.89
C THR A 51 6.12 -5.72 -4.22
N THR A 52 4.96 -6.30 -4.55
CA THR A 52 4.84 -7.66 -5.08
C THR A 52 5.41 -7.77 -6.49
N SER A 53 5.83 -8.97 -6.87
CA SER A 53 6.09 -9.37 -8.26
C SER A 53 5.02 -10.33 -8.80
N GLN A 54 3.97 -10.63 -8.02
CA GLN A 54 2.90 -11.53 -8.44
C GLN A 54 1.91 -10.80 -9.35
N ASP A 55 1.76 -11.27 -10.57
CA ASP A 55 0.94 -10.66 -11.63
C ASP A 55 -0.42 -11.33 -11.85
N THR A 56 -0.64 -12.50 -11.26
CA THR A 56 -1.82 -13.34 -11.50
C THR A 56 -2.44 -13.81 -10.18
N LEU A 57 -3.76 -13.78 -10.07
CA LEU A 57 -4.53 -14.34 -8.94
C LEU A 57 -4.56 -15.87 -9.02
N GLY A 58 -3.51 -16.52 -8.52
CA GLY A 58 -3.36 -17.98 -8.55
C GLY A 58 -3.61 -18.55 -9.93
N ASP A 59 -4.34 -19.66 -9.99
CA ASP A 59 -4.64 -20.38 -11.25
C ASP A 59 -5.83 -19.79 -12.04
N THR A 60 -6.34 -18.61 -11.66
CA THR A 60 -7.53 -18.02 -12.31
C THR A 60 -7.24 -17.37 -13.66
N GLY A 61 -5.97 -17.06 -13.95
CA GLY A 61 -5.55 -16.29 -15.12
C GLY A 61 -5.95 -14.81 -15.07
N LYS A 62 -6.51 -14.32 -13.93
CA LYS A 62 -6.85 -12.91 -13.75
C LYS A 62 -5.63 -12.12 -13.31
N ALA A 63 -5.39 -11.00 -13.96
CA ALA A 63 -4.31 -10.11 -13.58
C ALA A 63 -4.51 -9.53 -12.17
N THR A 64 -3.41 -9.34 -11.47
CA THR A 64 -3.32 -8.68 -10.16
C THR A 64 -1.98 -7.94 -10.04
N GLY A 65 -1.66 -7.46 -8.85
CA GLY A 65 -0.41 -6.77 -8.56
C GLY A 65 -0.52 -5.91 -7.33
N VAL A 66 0.32 -4.87 -7.26
CA VAL A 66 0.25 -3.84 -6.22
C VAL A 66 -1.03 -2.99 -6.40
N PHE A 67 -1.65 -2.59 -5.30
CA PHE A 67 -2.70 -1.56 -5.35
C PHE A 67 -1.99 -0.20 -5.54
N PRO A 68 -2.21 0.52 -6.64
CA PRO A 68 -1.38 1.67 -7.02
C PRO A 68 -1.20 2.70 -5.92
N SER A 69 -2.30 3.17 -5.30
CA SER A 69 -2.21 4.21 -4.27
C SER A 69 -1.47 3.76 -3.00
N GLU A 70 -1.36 2.46 -2.76
CA GLU A 70 -0.58 1.92 -1.64
C GLU A 70 0.94 2.00 -1.89
N MET A 71 1.35 2.23 -3.14
CA MET A 71 2.73 2.51 -3.55
C MET A 71 2.95 4.01 -3.80
N THR A 72 2.07 4.64 -4.58
CA THR A 72 2.29 6.01 -5.08
C THR A 72 2.10 7.07 -3.99
N VAL A 73 1.17 6.87 -3.05
CA VAL A 73 0.93 7.82 -1.96
C VAL A 73 2.14 7.90 -1.02
N PRO A 74 2.66 6.81 -0.45
CA PRO A 74 3.87 6.87 0.37
C PRO A 74 5.10 7.30 -0.43
N TYR A 75 5.22 6.91 -1.71
CA TYR A 75 6.30 7.35 -2.58
C TYR A 75 6.40 8.88 -2.62
N TYR A 76 5.29 9.56 -2.89
CA TYR A 76 5.29 11.01 -2.93
C TYR A 76 5.32 11.66 -1.56
N ALA A 77 4.78 11.04 -0.52
CA ALA A 77 4.94 11.53 0.85
C ALA A 77 6.42 11.64 1.25
N PHE A 78 7.21 10.61 0.96
CA PHE A 78 8.64 10.62 1.24
C PHE A 78 9.42 11.54 0.29
N LEU A 79 9.09 11.54 -1.00
CA LEU A 79 9.75 12.39 -1.98
C LEU A 79 9.52 13.89 -1.69
N ASP A 80 8.28 14.26 -1.34
CA ASP A 80 7.90 15.65 -1.02
C ASP A 80 8.49 16.11 0.33
N ALA A 81 8.85 15.17 1.22
CA ALA A 81 9.64 15.41 2.44
C ALA A 81 11.15 15.58 2.18
N GLY A 82 11.60 15.54 0.92
CA GLY A 82 12.99 15.72 0.52
C GLY A 82 13.84 14.45 0.55
N MET A 83 13.25 13.27 0.81
CA MET A 83 13.98 12.00 0.81
C MET A 83 14.28 11.52 -0.61
N GLU A 84 15.35 10.72 -0.74
CA GLU A 84 15.53 9.87 -1.93
C GLU A 84 14.64 8.63 -1.78
N VAL A 85 13.89 8.27 -2.83
CA VAL A 85 12.96 7.14 -2.79
C VAL A 85 13.27 6.15 -3.90
N ASP A 86 13.56 4.90 -3.54
CA ASP A 86 13.71 3.79 -4.47
C ASP A 86 12.49 2.85 -4.42
N ILE A 87 12.32 2.02 -5.46
CA ILE A 87 11.28 1.01 -5.51
C ILE A 87 11.92 -0.35 -5.81
N ALA A 88 11.62 -1.32 -4.97
CA ALA A 88 11.98 -2.72 -5.15
C ALA A 88 10.72 -3.58 -5.30
N SER A 89 10.86 -4.73 -5.90
CA SER A 89 9.86 -5.79 -5.87
C SER A 89 10.49 -7.13 -5.57
N ILE A 90 9.71 -8.13 -5.19
CA ILE A 90 10.23 -9.45 -4.80
C ILE A 90 11.17 -10.01 -5.87
N GLY A 91 10.78 -9.99 -7.14
CA GLY A 91 11.58 -10.52 -8.25
C GLY A 91 12.34 -9.46 -9.06
N GLY A 92 12.13 -8.17 -8.78
CA GLY A 92 12.64 -7.07 -9.62
C GLY A 92 11.92 -6.96 -10.98
N GLY A 93 12.36 -5.98 -11.79
CA GLY A 93 11.81 -5.73 -13.12
C GLY A 93 10.48 -4.97 -13.09
N GLU A 94 9.59 -5.27 -14.03
CA GLU A 94 8.30 -4.59 -14.13
C GLU A 94 7.37 -4.98 -12.98
N ILE A 95 6.86 -3.98 -12.26
CA ILE A 95 5.93 -4.18 -11.14
C ILE A 95 4.52 -4.40 -11.70
N PRO A 96 3.88 -5.53 -11.40
CA PRO A 96 2.50 -5.75 -11.78
C PRO A 96 1.55 -4.84 -10.99
N ILE A 97 0.60 -4.24 -11.70
CA ILE A 97 -0.39 -3.32 -11.13
C ILE A 97 -1.76 -3.98 -11.15
N GLU A 98 -2.53 -3.85 -10.06
CA GLU A 98 -3.93 -4.24 -10.05
C GLU A 98 -4.72 -3.40 -11.07
N PRO A 99 -5.14 -3.95 -12.20
CA PRO A 99 -5.59 -3.15 -13.34
C PRO A 99 -6.88 -2.38 -13.08
N ARG A 100 -7.73 -2.87 -12.15
CA ARG A 100 -9.02 -2.25 -11.82
C ARG A 100 -8.90 -0.96 -11.02
N THR A 101 -7.72 -0.67 -10.46
CA THR A 101 -7.50 0.44 -9.53
C THR A 101 -6.57 1.51 -10.08
N TRP A 102 -5.94 1.27 -11.24
CA TRP A 102 -4.98 2.18 -11.89
C TRP A 102 -5.63 3.34 -12.67
N GLY A 103 -6.94 3.48 -12.62
CA GLY A 103 -7.66 4.49 -13.38
C GLY A 103 -8.97 4.92 -12.73
N TRP A 104 -9.70 5.73 -13.48
CA TRP A 104 -11.04 6.17 -13.06
C TRP A 104 -11.95 4.96 -12.76
N PRO A 105 -12.77 5.00 -11.69
CA PRO A 105 -12.96 6.12 -10.75
C PRO A 105 -12.10 6.03 -9.47
N LEU A 106 -11.15 5.08 -9.39
CA LEU A 106 -10.46 4.72 -8.15
C LEU A 106 -9.07 5.34 -8.01
N ALA A 107 -8.45 5.79 -9.12
CA ALA A 107 -7.11 6.39 -9.08
C ALA A 107 -7.07 7.69 -8.27
N THR A 108 -6.05 7.83 -7.43
CA THR A 108 -5.77 9.02 -6.62
C THR A 108 -4.99 10.08 -7.40
N PRO A 109 -4.88 11.32 -6.87
CA PRO A 109 -3.96 12.31 -7.43
C PRO A 109 -2.51 11.84 -7.50
N ALA A 110 -2.04 11.05 -6.51
CA ALA A 110 -0.71 10.47 -6.51
C ALA A 110 -0.51 9.47 -7.67
N ASP A 111 -1.53 8.67 -7.99
CA ASP A 111 -1.47 7.75 -9.13
C ASP A 111 -1.37 8.50 -10.48
N TYR A 112 -2.10 9.60 -10.64
CA TYR A 112 -1.98 10.44 -11.84
C TYR A 112 -0.63 11.13 -11.93
N ARG A 113 -0.12 11.69 -10.81
CA ARG A 113 1.23 12.26 -10.73
C ARG A 113 2.29 11.23 -11.13
N PHE A 114 2.17 10.01 -10.62
CA PHE A 114 3.10 8.92 -10.89
C PHE A 114 3.15 8.55 -12.38
N LYS A 115 2.00 8.51 -13.07
CA LYS A 115 1.92 8.24 -14.51
C LYS A 115 2.58 9.31 -15.36
N GLU A 116 2.63 10.55 -14.89
CA GLU A 116 3.25 11.68 -15.58
C GLU A 116 4.74 11.84 -15.23
N ASP A 117 5.18 11.23 -14.13
CA ASP A 117 6.57 11.25 -13.65
C ASP A 117 7.40 10.18 -14.35
N THR A 118 8.26 10.60 -15.29
CA THR A 118 9.08 9.68 -16.07
C THR A 118 10.11 8.93 -15.23
N ILE A 119 10.59 9.52 -14.11
CA ILE A 119 11.55 8.89 -13.20
C ILE A 119 10.85 7.79 -12.40
N ALA A 120 9.67 8.11 -11.84
CA ALA A 120 8.85 7.15 -11.11
C ALA A 120 8.40 5.98 -12.01
N MET A 121 7.96 6.27 -13.23
CA MET A 121 7.59 5.25 -14.21
C MET A 121 8.77 4.37 -14.64
N ALA A 122 10.00 4.90 -14.71
CA ALA A 122 11.18 4.07 -14.95
C ALA A 122 11.42 3.09 -13.79
N LYS A 123 11.19 3.51 -12.53
CA LYS A 123 11.29 2.62 -11.36
C LYS A 123 10.18 1.55 -11.34
N LEU A 124 8.99 1.85 -11.87
CA LEU A 124 7.92 0.87 -12.04
C LEU A 124 8.28 -0.22 -13.05
N THR A 125 8.89 0.16 -14.17
CA THR A 125 9.24 -0.77 -15.24
C THR A 125 10.54 -1.55 -14.99
N SER A 126 11.38 -1.07 -14.06
CA SER A 126 12.68 -1.67 -13.73
C SER A 126 12.96 -1.49 -12.25
N SER A 127 12.14 -2.13 -11.41
CA SER A 127 12.34 -2.15 -9.95
C SER A 127 13.55 -2.98 -9.57
N ILE A 128 14.12 -2.67 -8.40
CA ILE A 128 15.25 -3.40 -7.84
C ILE A 128 14.75 -4.77 -7.35
N PRO A 129 15.35 -5.90 -7.73
CA PRO A 129 15.02 -7.17 -7.10
C PRO A 129 15.40 -7.14 -5.62
N ILE A 130 14.55 -7.70 -4.74
CA ILE A 130 14.78 -7.63 -3.28
C ILE A 130 16.12 -8.22 -2.87
N SER A 131 16.60 -9.22 -3.59
CA SER A 131 17.91 -9.88 -3.38
C SER A 131 19.13 -8.98 -3.65
N GLU A 132 18.94 -7.86 -4.35
CA GLU A 132 20.00 -6.88 -4.65
C GLU A 132 19.92 -5.62 -3.77
N VAL A 133 18.94 -5.56 -2.86
CA VAL A 133 18.78 -4.41 -1.95
C VAL A 133 19.86 -4.45 -0.86
N ASP A 134 20.63 -3.37 -0.77
CA ASP A 134 21.50 -3.08 0.36
C ASP A 134 20.71 -2.23 1.37
N ILE A 135 20.17 -2.89 2.40
CA ILE A 135 19.28 -2.25 3.38
C ILE A 135 19.98 -1.14 4.17
N ALA A 136 21.26 -1.26 4.44
CA ALA A 136 22.03 -0.26 5.18
C ALA A 136 22.09 1.15 4.49
N ARG A 137 21.53 1.26 3.29
CA ARG A 137 21.40 2.53 2.58
C ARG A 137 20.10 3.28 2.83
N TYR A 138 19.18 2.69 3.58
CA TYR A 138 17.84 3.24 3.78
C TYR A 138 17.58 3.55 5.25
N ASP A 139 16.82 4.58 5.52
CA ASP A 139 16.33 4.97 6.85
C ASP A 139 14.89 4.51 7.07
N ALA A 140 14.21 4.14 6.00
CA ALA A 140 12.84 3.64 6.05
C ALA A 140 12.53 2.64 4.94
N ILE A 141 11.70 1.65 5.25
CA ILE A 141 11.09 0.75 4.27
C ILE A 141 9.57 0.81 4.36
N PHE A 142 8.87 0.72 3.23
CA PHE A 142 7.41 0.69 3.17
C PHE A 142 6.92 -0.48 2.31
N LEU A 143 6.17 -1.38 2.92
CA LEU A 143 5.62 -2.58 2.30
C LEU A 143 4.24 -2.26 1.72
N SER A 144 4.16 -2.07 0.41
CA SER A 144 2.91 -1.78 -0.30
C SER A 144 2.09 -3.05 -0.45
N GLY A 145 0.78 -2.94 -0.24
CA GLY A 145 -0.11 -4.08 -0.42
C GLY A 145 -0.63 -4.22 -1.86
N GLY A 146 -1.83 -4.72 -1.96
CA GLY A 146 -2.43 -5.24 -3.17
C GLY A 146 -2.49 -6.77 -3.09
N TRP A 147 -3.34 -7.38 -3.92
CA TRP A 147 -3.59 -8.81 -3.76
C TRP A 147 -2.42 -9.70 -4.19
N GLY A 148 -1.49 -9.17 -5.00
CA GLY A 148 -0.25 -9.87 -5.33
C GLY A 148 0.57 -10.21 -4.09
N ALA A 149 0.67 -9.29 -3.13
CA ALA A 149 1.43 -9.48 -1.89
C ALA A 149 0.97 -10.68 -1.04
N ALA A 150 -0.30 -11.13 -1.20
CA ALA A 150 -0.79 -12.32 -0.55
C ALA A 150 -0.11 -13.61 -1.04
N TYR A 151 0.52 -13.56 -2.21
CA TYR A 151 1.16 -14.73 -2.84
C TYR A 151 2.66 -14.80 -2.61
N ASP A 152 3.35 -13.67 -2.44
CA ASP A 152 4.81 -13.65 -2.40
C ASP A 152 5.41 -13.05 -1.12
N PHE A 153 4.76 -12.12 -0.41
CA PHE A 153 5.38 -11.43 0.73
C PHE A 153 5.68 -12.37 1.90
N ALA A 154 4.70 -13.11 2.39
CA ALA A 154 4.91 -14.05 3.51
C ALA A 154 5.73 -15.29 3.11
N GLN A 155 5.92 -15.53 1.81
CA GLN A 155 6.69 -16.66 1.29
C GLN A 155 8.14 -16.31 0.95
N SER A 156 8.49 -15.01 0.91
CA SER A 156 9.85 -14.57 0.61
C SER A 156 10.74 -14.55 1.85
N GLU A 157 11.70 -15.46 1.89
CA GLU A 157 12.74 -15.50 2.92
C GLU A 157 13.65 -14.27 2.83
N GLU A 158 13.90 -13.77 1.61
CA GLU A 158 14.69 -12.58 1.37
C GLU A 158 14.00 -11.32 1.93
N LEU A 159 12.67 -11.20 1.76
CA LEU A 159 11.91 -10.10 2.35
C LEU A 159 11.95 -10.16 3.88
N ALA A 160 11.74 -11.32 4.45
CA ALA A 160 11.81 -11.52 5.90
C ALA A 160 13.20 -11.14 6.46
N ALA A 161 14.27 -11.53 5.78
CA ALA A 161 15.63 -11.18 6.15
C ALA A 161 15.89 -9.67 6.05
N LEU A 162 15.38 -9.02 5.00
CA LEU A 162 15.52 -7.58 4.80
C LEU A 162 14.78 -6.78 5.88
N VAL A 163 13.53 -7.15 6.20
CA VAL A 163 12.75 -6.52 7.27
C VAL A 163 13.41 -6.73 8.63
N THR A 164 13.96 -7.93 8.89
CA THR A 164 14.73 -8.22 10.10
C THR A 164 15.95 -7.32 10.22
N ALA A 165 16.70 -7.12 9.13
CA ALA A 165 17.88 -6.26 9.13
C ALA A 165 17.49 -4.80 9.33
N ALA A 166 16.45 -4.29 8.65
CA ALA A 166 15.93 -2.94 8.84
C ALA A 166 15.53 -2.69 10.31
N ASN A 167 14.85 -3.66 10.94
CA ASN A 167 14.51 -3.54 12.36
C ASN A 167 15.75 -3.52 13.26
N ALA A 168 16.76 -4.32 12.96
CA ALA A 168 18.00 -4.36 13.74
C ALA A 168 18.81 -3.06 13.61
N ASP A 169 18.75 -2.39 12.47
CA ASP A 169 19.39 -1.10 12.22
C ASP A 169 18.59 0.08 12.82
N GLY A 170 17.35 -0.18 13.28
CA GLY A 170 16.47 0.82 13.87
C GLY A 170 15.72 1.66 12.84
N ASP A 171 15.65 1.20 11.60
CA ASP A 171 14.93 1.86 10.52
C ASP A 171 13.43 1.91 10.79
N VAL A 172 12.75 2.88 10.18
CA VAL A 172 11.29 2.98 10.26
C VAL A 172 10.66 2.01 9.26
N ILE A 173 9.82 1.10 9.76
CA ILE A 173 9.17 0.06 8.96
C ILE A 173 7.69 0.40 8.82
N GLY A 174 7.24 0.63 7.58
CA GLY A 174 5.84 0.85 7.25
C GLY A 174 5.21 -0.31 6.48
N SER A 175 3.92 -0.49 6.63
CA SER A 175 3.14 -1.37 5.77
C SER A 175 1.70 -0.90 5.62
N VAL A 176 1.02 -1.35 4.57
CA VAL A 176 -0.41 -1.12 4.38
C VAL A 176 -1.07 -2.34 3.75
N CYS A 177 -2.32 -2.62 4.17
CA CYS A 177 -3.17 -3.64 3.54
C CYS A 177 -2.51 -5.05 3.58
N HIS A 178 -2.36 -5.70 2.41
CA HIS A 178 -1.64 -6.98 2.30
C HIS A 178 -0.12 -6.84 2.49
N GLY A 179 0.43 -5.62 2.44
CA GLY A 179 1.84 -5.37 2.73
C GLY A 179 2.26 -5.84 4.13
N ALA A 180 1.34 -5.86 5.09
CA ALA A 180 1.59 -6.38 6.43
C ALA A 180 2.02 -7.86 6.47
N LEU A 181 1.76 -8.64 5.42
CA LEU A 181 2.25 -10.01 5.30
C LEU A 181 3.78 -10.13 5.24
N GLY A 182 4.47 -9.08 4.81
CA GLY A 182 5.93 -9.03 4.82
C GLY A 182 6.55 -8.96 6.22
N LEU A 183 5.75 -8.69 7.25
CA LEU A 183 6.20 -8.62 8.65
C LEU A 183 6.17 -9.99 9.35
N VAL A 184 5.39 -10.95 8.84
CA VAL A 184 5.00 -12.18 9.55
C VAL A 184 6.20 -13.06 9.91
N ASN A 185 7.19 -13.16 9.03
CA ASN A 185 8.37 -14.01 9.21
C ASN A 185 9.63 -13.22 9.58
N ALA A 186 9.54 -11.93 9.78
CA ALA A 186 10.66 -11.11 10.25
C ALA A 186 10.90 -11.34 11.74
N MET A 187 12.15 -11.14 12.17
CA MET A 187 12.60 -11.38 13.55
C MET A 187 13.01 -10.08 14.21
N ASP A 188 12.84 -10.01 15.52
CA ASP A 188 13.42 -8.96 16.35
C ASP A 188 14.88 -9.28 16.71
N THR A 189 15.58 -8.31 17.28
CA THR A 189 17.01 -8.41 17.66
C THR A 189 17.31 -9.47 18.70
N ASP A 190 16.32 -9.89 19.48
CA ASP A 190 16.42 -10.96 20.47
C ASP A 190 16.11 -12.35 19.90
N GLY A 191 15.75 -12.43 18.62
CA GLY A 191 15.41 -13.68 17.93
C GLY A 191 13.97 -14.12 18.11
N THR A 192 13.10 -13.29 18.66
CA THR A 192 11.64 -13.51 18.66
C THR A 192 11.00 -13.00 17.36
N PRO A 193 9.78 -13.45 17.01
CA PRO A 193 9.08 -12.85 15.87
C PRO A 193 8.88 -11.35 16.04
N LEU A 194 9.20 -10.56 15.00
CA LEU A 194 9.16 -9.10 15.03
C LEU A 194 7.83 -8.53 15.57
N ILE A 195 6.71 -9.14 15.19
CA ILE A 195 5.37 -8.62 15.52
C ILE A 195 4.74 -9.28 16.75
N GLU A 196 5.41 -10.24 17.40
CA GLU A 196 4.88 -10.89 18.60
C GLU A 196 4.66 -9.86 19.72
N GLY A 197 3.41 -9.73 20.16
CA GLY A 197 2.98 -8.76 21.18
C GLY A 197 2.95 -7.30 20.73
N ARG A 198 3.39 -6.96 19.51
CA ARG A 198 3.31 -5.60 18.97
C ARG A 198 1.91 -5.30 18.41
N THR A 199 1.53 -4.03 18.46
CA THR A 199 0.24 -3.56 17.93
C THR A 199 0.38 -3.27 16.45
N VAL A 200 -0.42 -3.98 15.64
CA VAL A 200 -0.38 -3.90 14.18
C VAL A 200 -1.77 -3.91 13.56
N THR A 201 -1.86 -3.45 12.32
CA THR A 201 -3.04 -3.59 11.48
C THR A 201 -2.68 -4.03 10.07
N GLY A 202 -3.68 -4.40 9.32
CA GLY A 202 -3.63 -4.75 7.91
C GLY A 202 -5.05 -4.92 7.39
N VAL A 203 -5.24 -5.32 6.14
CA VAL A 203 -6.57 -5.58 5.62
C VAL A 203 -7.24 -6.71 6.41
N THR A 204 -8.49 -6.47 6.82
CA THR A 204 -9.24 -7.43 7.64
C THR A 204 -9.86 -8.54 6.79
N ASP A 205 -10.12 -9.70 7.41
CA ASP A 205 -10.85 -10.80 6.77
C ASP A 205 -12.23 -10.34 6.28
N ALA A 206 -12.91 -9.48 7.06
CA ALA A 206 -14.19 -8.88 6.67
C ALA A 206 -14.09 -8.02 5.39
N GLN A 207 -12.99 -7.26 5.22
CA GLN A 207 -12.74 -6.49 4.00
C GLN A 207 -12.47 -7.40 2.80
N ILE A 208 -11.69 -8.48 2.99
CA ILE A 208 -11.41 -9.47 1.94
C ILE A 208 -12.71 -10.13 1.46
N ASP A 209 -13.59 -10.51 2.38
CA ASP A 209 -14.90 -11.09 2.06
C ASP A 209 -15.79 -10.08 1.30
N GLN A 210 -15.85 -8.82 1.74
CA GLN A 210 -16.62 -7.76 1.07
C GLN A 210 -16.13 -7.47 -0.35
N LEU A 211 -14.83 -7.64 -0.60
CA LEU A 211 -14.21 -7.46 -1.91
C LEU A 211 -14.33 -8.71 -2.81
N GLY A 212 -14.76 -9.85 -2.24
CA GLY A 212 -14.93 -11.11 -2.97
C GLY A 212 -13.61 -11.72 -3.45
N ILE A 213 -12.53 -11.57 -2.64
CA ILE A 213 -11.17 -12.00 -3.01
C ILE A 213 -10.62 -13.04 -2.04
N SER A 214 -11.49 -13.89 -1.54
CA SER A 214 -11.15 -14.97 -0.60
C SER A 214 -10.27 -16.09 -1.18
N ILE A 215 -9.86 -15.98 -2.47
CA ILE A 215 -8.98 -16.96 -3.12
C ILE A 215 -7.50 -16.72 -2.86
N THR A 216 -7.12 -15.61 -2.24
CA THR A 216 -5.72 -15.34 -1.88
C THR A 216 -5.25 -16.33 -0.80
N PRO A 217 -4.01 -16.85 -0.90
CA PRO A 217 -3.54 -17.93 -0.02
C PRO A 217 -3.29 -17.46 1.43
N LYS A 218 -3.08 -16.15 1.62
CA LYS A 218 -2.76 -15.54 2.90
C LYS A 218 -3.62 -14.31 3.14
N HIS A 219 -4.19 -14.20 4.33
CA HIS A 219 -5.01 -13.07 4.77
C HIS A 219 -4.29 -12.36 5.92
N PRO A 220 -3.99 -11.05 5.81
CA PRO A 220 -3.20 -10.33 6.79
C PRO A 220 -3.72 -10.44 8.22
N GLU A 221 -5.01 -10.18 8.48
CA GLU A 221 -5.56 -10.29 9.84
C GLU A 221 -5.32 -11.68 10.44
N SER A 222 -5.66 -12.73 9.70
CA SER A 222 -5.49 -14.12 10.15
C SER A 222 -4.01 -14.46 10.42
N GLU A 223 -3.10 -14.08 9.53
CA GLU A 223 -1.66 -14.39 9.67
C GLU A 223 -1.01 -13.56 10.80
N LEU A 224 -1.35 -12.27 10.94
CA LEU A 224 -0.82 -11.42 12.02
C LEU A 224 -1.28 -11.91 13.39
N ARG A 225 -2.56 -12.30 13.52
CA ARG A 225 -3.08 -12.90 14.77
C ARG A 225 -2.42 -14.26 15.06
N ALA A 226 -2.18 -15.09 14.04
CA ALA A 226 -1.48 -16.37 14.19
C ALA A 226 -0.02 -16.19 14.63
N ALA A 227 0.61 -15.06 14.29
CA ALA A 227 1.94 -14.66 14.75
C ALA A 227 1.94 -13.97 16.13
N ASN A 228 0.85 -14.05 16.89
CA ASN A 228 0.67 -13.45 18.23
C ASN A 228 0.77 -11.91 18.27
N ALA A 229 0.51 -11.22 17.17
CA ALA A 229 0.41 -9.77 17.18
C ALA A 229 -0.91 -9.30 17.83
N ASN A 230 -0.89 -8.11 18.43
CA ASN A 230 -2.07 -7.40 18.91
C ASN A 230 -2.72 -6.70 17.70
N PHE A 231 -3.56 -7.40 16.97
CA PHE A 231 -4.20 -6.87 15.78
C PHE A 231 -5.35 -5.94 16.12
N GLU A 232 -5.30 -4.71 15.60
CA GLU A 232 -6.35 -3.70 15.71
C GLU A 232 -6.91 -3.33 14.34
N SER A 233 -8.16 -2.86 14.29
CA SER A 233 -8.78 -2.38 13.05
C SER A 233 -9.91 -1.39 13.34
N GLY A 234 -10.10 -0.44 12.42
CA GLY A 234 -11.27 0.40 12.36
C GLY A 234 -12.42 -0.29 11.62
N THR A 235 -13.64 0.19 11.84
CA THR A 235 -14.85 -0.24 11.13
C THR A 235 -15.57 0.94 10.51
N ALA A 236 -16.38 0.70 9.48
CA ALA A 236 -17.22 1.68 8.82
C ALA A 236 -18.56 1.05 8.43
N PHE A 237 -19.48 1.83 7.84
CA PHE A 237 -20.76 1.28 7.34
C PHE A 237 -20.56 0.15 6.30
N ARG A 238 -19.44 0.19 5.59
CA ARG A 238 -18.83 -0.94 4.88
C ARG A 238 -17.34 -0.87 5.22
N ASP A 239 -16.77 -1.96 5.69
CA ASP A 239 -15.41 -1.97 6.23
C ASP A 239 -14.33 -1.61 5.20
N ILE A 240 -14.61 -1.76 3.89
CA ILE A 240 -13.73 -1.27 2.82
C ILE A 240 -13.47 0.24 2.86
N PHE A 241 -14.30 1.02 3.57
CA PHE A 241 -14.15 2.46 3.78
C PHE A 241 -13.54 2.80 5.16
N ALA A 242 -13.28 1.82 6.01
CA ALA A 242 -12.62 2.05 7.29
C ALA A 242 -11.19 2.53 7.09
N THR A 243 -10.70 3.31 8.04
CA THR A 243 -9.28 3.70 8.16
C THR A 243 -8.78 3.33 9.55
N HIS A 244 -7.57 2.83 9.63
CA HIS A 244 -6.86 2.63 10.88
C HIS A 244 -5.36 2.63 10.63
N VAL A 245 -4.61 3.26 11.52
CA VAL A 245 -3.14 3.21 11.53
C VAL A 245 -2.71 2.89 12.95
N SER A 246 -1.84 1.89 13.09
CA SER A 246 -1.18 1.54 14.34
C SER A 246 0.27 1.97 14.27
N VAL A 247 0.77 2.54 15.37
CA VAL A 247 2.19 2.90 15.57
C VAL A 247 2.70 2.19 16.82
N ASP A 248 3.76 1.42 16.68
CA ASP A 248 4.40 0.70 17.77
C ASP A 248 5.93 0.80 17.62
N GLY A 249 6.54 1.77 18.31
CA GLY A 249 7.95 2.11 18.15
C GLY A 249 8.28 2.53 16.71
N ASN A 250 9.18 1.81 16.07
CA ASN A 250 9.59 2.05 14.68
C ASN A 250 8.66 1.40 13.63
N LEU A 251 7.61 0.69 14.06
CA LEU A 251 6.68 0.00 13.18
C LEU A 251 5.38 0.78 13.00
N VAL A 252 5.04 1.11 11.75
CA VAL A 252 3.80 1.81 11.37
C VAL A 252 3.01 0.95 10.40
N THR A 253 1.79 0.60 10.76
CA THR A 253 0.94 -0.24 9.90
C THR A 253 -0.39 0.44 9.59
N GLY A 254 -0.84 0.36 8.35
CA GLY A 254 -2.11 0.88 7.87
C GLY A 254 -3.06 -0.23 7.40
N GLN A 255 -4.36 -0.08 7.69
CA GLN A 255 -5.34 -1.13 7.46
C GLN A 255 -5.59 -1.43 5.98
N ASN A 256 -5.64 -0.40 5.13
CA ASN A 256 -5.94 -0.52 3.70
C ASN A 256 -5.48 0.73 2.94
N GLN A 257 -5.81 0.82 1.64
CA GLN A 257 -5.45 1.96 0.78
C GLN A 257 -5.87 3.34 1.34
N ASN A 258 -6.90 3.41 2.18
CA ASN A 258 -7.35 4.67 2.78
C ASN A 258 -6.42 5.16 3.91
N SER A 259 -5.61 4.26 4.46
CA SER A 259 -4.69 4.52 5.56
C SER A 259 -3.27 4.88 5.09
N GLY A 260 -2.98 4.78 3.79
CA GLY A 260 -1.61 4.93 3.27
C GLY A 260 -0.98 6.30 3.52
N ALA A 261 -1.76 7.38 3.38
CA ALA A 261 -1.27 8.74 3.62
C ALA A 261 -0.95 8.98 5.11
N GLU A 262 -1.82 8.53 6.02
CA GLU A 262 -1.57 8.64 7.45
C GLU A 262 -0.39 7.77 7.89
N ALA A 263 -0.28 6.54 7.38
CA ALA A 263 0.85 5.67 7.67
C ALA A 263 2.18 6.32 7.24
N ALA A 264 2.26 6.85 6.02
CA ALA A 264 3.44 7.58 5.55
C ALA A 264 3.75 8.80 6.44
N HIS A 265 2.73 9.58 6.84
CA HIS A 265 2.90 10.71 7.75
C HIS A 265 3.51 10.28 9.09
N ARG A 266 2.98 9.22 9.73
CA ARG A 266 3.53 8.72 11.00
C ARG A 266 4.98 8.27 10.87
N MET A 267 5.36 7.69 9.74
CA MET A 267 6.77 7.36 9.46
C MET A 267 7.63 8.61 9.36
N LEU A 268 7.15 9.66 8.67
CA LEU A 268 7.87 10.94 8.58
C LEU A 268 8.05 11.61 9.93
N GLU A 269 7.05 11.53 10.84
CA GLU A 269 7.16 12.02 12.21
C GLU A 269 8.31 11.31 12.97
N ILE A 270 8.37 9.97 12.90
CA ILE A 270 9.43 9.17 13.56
C ILE A 270 10.81 9.50 12.96
N LEU A 271 10.88 9.65 11.62
CA LEU A 271 12.14 10.00 10.95
C LEU A 271 12.66 11.40 11.27
N ALA A 272 11.77 12.30 11.70
CA ALA A 272 12.11 13.68 12.06
C ALA A 272 12.56 13.85 13.52
N GLU A 273 12.36 12.85 14.39
CA GLU A 273 12.83 12.83 15.78
C GLU A 273 14.35 12.60 15.89
#